data_8577468195da54071e49e0cc201f1f6a
#
_entry.id   8577468195da54071e49e0cc201f1f6a
#
_cell.length_a   1.000
_cell.length_b   1.000
_cell.length_c   1.000
_cell.angle_alpha   90.00
_cell.angle_beta   90.00
_cell.angle_gamma   90.00
#
_symmetry.space_group_name_H-M   'P 1'
#
loop_
_entity.id
_entity.type
_entity.pdbx_description
1 polymer ?
#
loop_
_entity_poly.entity_id
_entity_poly.type
_entity_poly.pdbx_seq_one_letter_code
_entity_poly.pdbx_strand_id
1 'polypeptide(L)'
;MKKAMVDTEIWAISKKKPDERKFTSREKFVKALKMHQKAKLFFRDTFPKLKVYMSLHQIAEIYHVLAFRGIRIPREDVESILEAILEDDNIIKVPVTLEHLEEAIKESARSNIHIWDYLCFLPVKDYIDTVFSCDEHFIKIGEEYGVEVINLLDI
;
A
#
# COMPACT_ATOMS: atom_id res chain seq x y z
N MET A 1 5.80 9.23 -17.37
CA MET A 1 5.33 8.16 -16.47
C MET A 1 5.12 8.73 -15.08
N LYS A 2 3.94 8.55 -14.51
CA LYS A 2 3.63 9.04 -13.17
C LYS A 2 4.46 8.30 -12.12
N LYS A 3 5.00 9.05 -11.16
CA LYS A 3 5.80 8.50 -10.05
C LYS A 3 4.91 8.37 -8.82
N ALA A 4 4.79 7.17 -8.32
CA ALA A 4 3.76 6.88 -7.32
C ALA A 4 4.23 5.93 -6.22
N MET A 5 3.55 6.05 -5.08
CA MET A 5 3.52 5.05 -4.03
C MET A 5 2.14 4.38 -4.05
N VAL A 6 2.11 3.07 -3.88
CA VAL A 6 0.87 2.31 -3.76
C VAL A 6 0.81 1.72 -2.35
N ASP A 7 -0.21 2.13 -1.60
CA ASP A 7 -0.37 1.73 -0.20
C ASP A 7 -0.48 0.19 -0.05
N THR A 8 0.07 -0.33 1.02
CA THR A 8 0.08 -1.76 1.35
C THR A 8 -1.31 -2.38 1.28
N GLU A 9 -2.33 -1.66 1.73
CA GLU A 9 -3.70 -2.16 1.73
C GLU A 9 -4.21 -2.47 0.31
N ILE A 10 -3.81 -1.67 -0.68
CA ILE A 10 -4.18 -1.92 -2.07
C ILE A 10 -3.58 -3.25 -2.56
N TRP A 11 -2.33 -3.52 -2.19
CA TRP A 11 -1.70 -4.82 -2.46
C TRP A 11 -2.49 -5.96 -1.82
N ALA A 12 -2.81 -5.83 -0.53
CA ALA A 12 -3.54 -6.86 0.21
C ALA A 12 -4.93 -7.13 -0.39
N ILE A 13 -5.68 -6.09 -0.70
CA ILE A 13 -7.02 -6.20 -1.29
C ILE A 13 -6.95 -6.92 -2.65
N SER A 14 -5.95 -6.61 -3.47
CA SER A 14 -5.80 -7.23 -4.79
C SER A 14 -5.45 -8.72 -4.73
N LYS A 15 -4.73 -9.15 -3.69
CA LYS A 15 -4.23 -10.53 -3.56
C LYS A 15 -5.13 -11.42 -2.73
N LYS A 16 -5.99 -10.86 -1.89
CA LYS A 16 -6.84 -11.61 -0.96
C LYS A 16 -8.28 -11.61 -1.44
N LYS A 17 -8.71 -12.70 -2.06
CA LYS A 17 -10.11 -12.85 -2.47
C LYS A 17 -11.00 -12.92 -1.23
N PRO A 18 -12.05 -12.09 -1.11
CA PRO A 18 -12.99 -12.15 0.01
C PRO A 18 -13.67 -13.50 0.14
N ASP A 19 -13.81 -13.98 1.38
CA ASP A 19 -14.54 -15.21 1.72
C ASP A 19 -15.87 -14.82 2.34
N GLU A 20 -16.98 -15.16 1.66
CA GLU A 20 -18.35 -14.82 2.07
C GLU A 20 -18.64 -15.23 3.51
N ARG A 21 -18.09 -16.36 3.95
CA ARG A 21 -18.31 -16.91 5.29
C ARG A 21 -17.76 -16.02 6.43
N LYS A 22 -16.84 -15.11 6.11
CA LYS A 22 -16.20 -14.22 7.08
C LYS A 22 -16.89 -12.87 7.23
N PHE A 23 -17.98 -12.64 6.53
CA PHE A 23 -18.73 -11.39 6.57
C PHE A 23 -20.03 -11.54 7.33
N THR A 24 -20.40 -10.49 8.09
CA THR A 24 -21.65 -10.46 8.88
C THR A 24 -22.88 -10.23 8.02
N SER A 25 -22.72 -9.71 6.81
CA SER A 25 -23.83 -9.50 5.87
C SER A 25 -23.36 -9.71 4.43
N ARG A 26 -24.35 -10.07 3.56
CA ARG A 26 -24.08 -10.19 2.14
C ARG A 26 -23.65 -8.84 1.52
N GLU A 27 -24.25 -7.77 1.98
CA GLU A 27 -23.90 -6.40 1.51
C GLU A 27 -22.44 -6.08 1.73
N LYS A 28 -21.91 -6.38 2.91
CA LYS A 28 -20.48 -6.17 3.23
C LYS A 28 -19.57 -7.04 2.36
N PHE A 29 -19.97 -8.29 2.14
CA PHE A 29 -19.22 -9.19 1.26
C PHE A 29 -19.18 -8.68 -0.18
N VAL A 30 -20.31 -8.25 -0.73
CA VAL A 30 -20.41 -7.72 -2.10
C VAL A 30 -19.54 -6.47 -2.25
N LYS A 31 -19.54 -5.59 -1.26
CA LYS A 31 -18.69 -4.40 -1.25
C LYS A 31 -17.21 -4.79 -1.27
N ALA A 32 -16.80 -5.72 -0.40
CA ALA A 32 -15.43 -6.21 -0.36
C ALA A 32 -15.01 -6.86 -1.68
N LEU A 33 -15.91 -7.63 -2.31
CA LEU A 33 -15.64 -8.25 -3.61
C LEU A 33 -15.44 -7.21 -4.71
N LYS A 34 -16.22 -6.14 -4.72
CA LYS A 34 -16.04 -5.02 -5.66
C LYS A 34 -14.69 -4.33 -5.47
N MET A 35 -14.30 -4.10 -4.22
CA MET A 35 -12.99 -3.52 -3.89
C MET A 35 -11.85 -4.41 -4.39
N HIS A 36 -11.96 -5.71 -4.16
CA HIS A 36 -10.99 -6.70 -4.65
C HIS A 36 -10.85 -6.63 -6.17
N GLN A 37 -11.97 -6.59 -6.89
CA GLN A 37 -11.98 -6.52 -8.35
C GLN A 37 -11.34 -5.20 -8.86
N LYS A 38 -11.67 -4.07 -8.23
CA LYS A 38 -11.08 -2.77 -8.58
C LYS A 38 -9.55 -2.77 -8.36
N ALA A 39 -9.10 -3.32 -7.25
CA ALA A 39 -7.67 -3.42 -6.98
C ALA A 39 -6.96 -4.32 -8.00
N LYS A 40 -7.55 -5.43 -8.38
CA LYS A 40 -7.02 -6.30 -9.43
C LYS A 40 -6.91 -5.57 -10.78
N LEU A 41 -7.94 -4.81 -11.15
CA LEU A 41 -7.93 -4.03 -12.38
C LEU A 41 -6.86 -2.93 -12.34
N PHE A 42 -6.66 -2.32 -11.18
CA PHE A 42 -5.58 -1.34 -10.99
C PHE A 42 -4.21 -1.97 -11.31
N PHE A 43 -3.91 -3.12 -10.75
CA PHE A 43 -2.63 -3.79 -11.01
C PHE A 43 -2.48 -4.27 -12.45
N ARG A 44 -3.57 -4.62 -13.10
CA ARG A 44 -3.56 -5.02 -14.51
C ARG A 44 -3.36 -3.85 -15.46
N ASP A 45 -4.11 -2.75 -15.24
CA ASP A 45 -4.25 -1.68 -16.24
C ASP A 45 -3.46 -0.39 -15.90
N THR A 46 -3.36 -0.03 -14.62
CA THR A 46 -2.75 1.23 -14.18
C THR A 46 -1.32 1.05 -13.71
N PHE A 47 -1.10 0.08 -12.86
CA PHE A 47 0.21 -0.17 -12.24
C PHE A 47 1.36 -0.29 -13.26
N PRO A 48 1.20 -1.01 -14.39
CA PRO A 48 2.28 -1.10 -15.38
C PRO A 48 2.70 0.23 -16.01
N LYS A 49 1.85 1.25 -15.91
CA LYS A 49 2.11 2.59 -16.44
C LYS A 49 2.75 3.53 -15.43
N LEU A 50 2.98 3.05 -14.20
CA LEU A 50 3.57 3.83 -13.12
C LEU A 50 5.03 3.51 -12.94
N LYS A 51 5.79 4.49 -12.46
CA LYS A 51 7.06 4.23 -11.81
C LYS A 51 6.80 4.23 -10.30
N VAL A 52 6.98 3.07 -9.67
CA VAL A 52 6.59 2.88 -8.27
C VAL A 52 7.80 2.98 -7.36
N TYR A 53 7.66 3.73 -6.28
CA TYR A 53 8.69 3.86 -5.24
C TYR A 53 8.18 3.20 -3.98
N MET A 54 9.00 2.37 -3.39
CA MET A 54 8.61 1.55 -2.25
C MET A 54 9.74 1.53 -1.22
N SER A 55 9.43 1.93 0.02
CA SER A 55 10.42 1.85 1.08
C SER A 55 10.68 0.39 1.46
N LEU A 56 11.87 0.10 1.98
CA LEU A 56 12.17 -1.25 2.47
C LEU A 56 11.24 -1.66 3.60
N HIS A 57 10.78 -0.71 4.41
CA HIS A 57 9.76 -0.96 5.42
C HIS A 57 8.46 -1.46 4.79
N GLN A 58 8.00 -0.83 3.70
CA GLN A 58 6.76 -1.22 3.04
C GLN A 58 6.86 -2.65 2.47
N ILE A 59 8.01 -3.03 1.94
CA ILE A 59 8.21 -4.41 1.45
C ILE A 59 7.97 -5.40 2.58
N ALA A 60 8.55 -5.16 3.75
CA ALA A 60 8.35 -6.00 4.94
C ALA A 60 6.88 -5.99 5.39
N GLU A 61 6.22 -4.85 5.32
CA GLU A 61 4.80 -4.73 5.68
C GLU A 61 3.91 -5.51 4.72
N ILE A 62 4.16 -5.44 3.43
CA ILE A 62 3.43 -6.24 2.42
C ILE A 62 3.57 -7.73 2.72
N TYR A 63 4.79 -8.20 2.95
CA TYR A 63 5.03 -9.58 3.34
C TYR A 63 4.20 -9.98 4.57
N HIS A 64 4.29 -9.18 5.63
CA HIS A 64 3.58 -9.46 6.89
C HIS A 64 2.06 -9.52 6.69
N VAL A 65 1.51 -8.56 5.97
CA VAL A 65 0.05 -8.49 5.73
C VAL A 65 -0.43 -9.69 4.92
N LEU A 66 0.32 -10.10 3.89
CA LEU A 66 -0.08 -11.25 3.06
C LEU A 66 0.07 -12.59 3.79
N ALA A 67 1.12 -12.73 4.60
CA ALA A 67 1.46 -14.00 5.24
C ALA A 67 0.74 -14.23 6.58
N PHE A 68 0.44 -13.17 7.34
CA PHE A 68 0.04 -13.30 8.74
C PHE A 68 -1.25 -12.59 9.14
N ARG A 69 -1.79 -11.67 8.35
CA ARG A 69 -2.96 -10.89 8.74
C ARG A 69 -4.21 -11.29 7.97
N GLY A 70 -5.34 -11.39 8.70
CA GLY A 70 -6.64 -11.71 8.10
C GLY A 70 -6.63 -13.02 7.31
N ILE A 71 -7.12 -12.99 6.09
CA ILE A 71 -7.02 -14.12 5.16
C ILE A 71 -5.54 -14.25 4.77
N ARG A 72 -4.95 -15.40 5.07
CA ARG A 72 -3.55 -15.66 4.77
C ARG A 72 -3.40 -16.24 3.36
N ILE A 73 -2.47 -15.68 2.61
CA ILE A 73 -2.11 -16.21 1.30
C ILE A 73 -1.18 -17.42 1.50
N PRO A 74 -1.31 -18.50 0.70
CA PRO A 74 -0.38 -19.62 0.77
C PRO A 74 1.07 -19.17 0.65
N ARG A 75 1.95 -19.80 1.42
CA ARG A 75 3.37 -19.43 1.51
C ARG A 75 4.05 -19.28 0.16
N GLU A 76 3.84 -20.25 -0.73
CA GLU A 76 4.47 -20.24 -2.05
C GLU A 76 4.04 -19.03 -2.89
N ASP A 77 2.77 -18.63 -2.76
CA ASP A 77 2.24 -17.47 -3.46
C ASP A 77 2.81 -16.17 -2.88
N VAL A 78 2.95 -16.09 -1.55
CA VAL A 78 3.59 -14.93 -0.90
C VAL A 78 5.03 -14.80 -1.34
N GLU A 79 5.79 -15.89 -1.35
CA GLU A 79 7.18 -15.88 -1.80
C GLU A 79 7.30 -15.41 -3.26
N SER A 80 6.41 -15.88 -4.13
CA SER A 80 6.38 -15.45 -5.54
C SER A 80 6.06 -13.97 -5.71
N ILE A 81 5.11 -13.44 -4.93
CA ILE A 81 4.75 -12.03 -4.97
C ILE A 81 5.93 -11.16 -4.51
N LEU A 82 6.56 -11.54 -3.40
CA LEU A 82 7.70 -10.77 -2.87
C LEU A 82 8.91 -10.84 -3.81
N GLU A 83 9.19 -11.99 -4.40
CA GLU A 83 10.24 -12.14 -5.40
C GLU A 83 9.98 -11.23 -6.60
N ALA A 84 8.76 -11.20 -7.09
CA ALA A 84 8.38 -10.32 -8.21
C ALA A 84 8.58 -8.85 -7.85
N ILE A 85 8.22 -8.42 -6.64
CA ILE A 85 8.44 -7.05 -6.18
C ILE A 85 9.95 -6.74 -6.13
N LEU A 86 10.73 -7.64 -5.56
CA LEU A 86 12.18 -7.43 -5.39
C LEU A 86 12.93 -7.36 -6.72
N GLU A 87 12.46 -8.10 -7.72
CA GLU A 87 13.12 -8.18 -9.05
C GLU A 87 12.58 -7.13 -10.04
N ASP A 88 11.46 -6.50 -9.77
CA ASP A 88 10.86 -5.54 -10.70
C ASP A 88 11.64 -4.23 -10.75
N ASP A 89 12.27 -3.94 -11.88
CA ASP A 89 13.04 -2.70 -12.09
C ASP A 89 12.14 -1.45 -12.10
N ASN A 90 10.85 -1.62 -12.32
CA ASN A 90 9.89 -0.51 -12.27
C ASN A 90 9.44 -0.16 -10.85
N ILE A 91 9.84 -0.96 -9.88
CA ILE A 91 9.66 -0.69 -8.46
C ILE A 91 11.01 -0.27 -7.89
N ILE A 92 11.16 1.00 -7.59
CA ILE A 92 12.38 1.53 -7.00
C ILE A 92 12.34 1.33 -5.49
N LYS A 93 13.29 0.55 -4.96
CA LYS A 93 13.38 0.23 -3.53
C LYS A 93 14.21 1.29 -2.83
N VAL A 94 13.65 1.90 -1.79
CA VAL A 94 14.27 3.04 -1.10
C VAL A 94 14.55 2.67 0.36
N PRO A 95 15.81 2.80 0.81
CA PRO A 95 16.16 2.51 2.20
C PRO A 95 15.47 3.46 3.20
N VAL A 96 15.20 2.93 4.39
CA VAL A 96 14.77 3.73 5.52
C VAL A 96 16.01 4.15 6.30
N THR A 97 16.26 5.45 6.39
CA THR A 97 17.42 6.00 7.10
C THR A 97 17.06 6.38 8.54
N LEU A 98 18.07 6.67 9.35
CA LEU A 98 17.86 7.19 10.70
C LEU A 98 17.05 8.50 10.68
N GLU A 99 17.33 9.38 9.72
CA GLU A 99 16.58 10.63 9.55
C GLU A 99 15.10 10.38 9.27
N HIS A 100 14.78 9.39 8.43
CA HIS A 100 13.40 8.98 8.18
C HIS A 100 12.72 8.51 9.46
N LEU A 101 13.41 7.72 10.27
CA LEU A 101 12.86 7.21 11.53
C LEU A 101 12.60 8.36 12.52
N GLU A 102 13.54 9.27 12.66
CA GLU A 102 13.39 10.44 13.54
C GLU A 102 12.20 11.31 13.14
N GLU A 103 12.05 11.60 11.84
CA GLU A 103 10.91 12.36 11.31
C GLU A 103 9.61 11.60 11.50
N ALA A 104 9.60 10.29 11.26
CA ALA A 104 8.43 9.44 11.45
C ALA A 104 7.94 9.46 12.89
N ILE A 105 8.84 9.36 13.86
CA ILE A 105 8.50 9.43 15.29
C ILE A 105 7.87 10.78 15.61
N LYS A 106 8.51 11.86 15.18
CA LYS A 106 8.05 13.24 15.41
C LYS A 106 6.66 13.47 14.83
N GLU A 107 6.48 13.11 13.56
CA GLU A 107 5.22 13.34 12.86
C GLU A 107 4.10 12.45 13.36
N SER A 108 4.39 11.20 13.71
CA SER A 108 3.43 10.28 14.31
C SER A 108 2.93 10.80 15.66
N ALA A 109 3.84 11.28 16.49
CA ALA A 109 3.49 11.85 17.80
C ALA A 109 2.61 13.10 17.64
N ARG A 110 2.90 13.94 16.65
CA ARG A 110 2.17 15.19 16.40
C ARG A 110 0.78 14.94 15.82
N SER A 111 0.66 14.04 14.86
CA SER A 111 -0.58 13.80 14.10
C SER A 111 -1.45 12.69 14.68
N ASN A 112 -0.90 11.85 15.55
CA ASN A 112 -1.53 10.63 16.04
C ASN A 112 -1.82 9.59 14.94
N ILE A 113 -1.11 9.68 13.81
CA ILE A 113 -1.14 8.65 12.76
C ILE A 113 -0.05 7.63 13.09
N HIS A 114 -0.31 6.36 12.82
CA HIS A 114 0.64 5.27 13.09
C HIS A 114 1.99 5.53 12.41
N ILE A 115 3.07 5.27 13.16
CA ILE A 115 4.43 5.44 12.64
C ILE A 115 4.68 4.65 11.36
N TRP A 116 4.02 3.50 11.20
CA TRP A 116 4.19 2.61 10.04
C TRP A 116 3.84 3.30 8.73
N ASP A 117 2.80 4.14 8.71
CA ASP A 117 2.40 4.91 7.53
C ASP A 117 3.50 5.90 7.14
N TYR A 118 4.11 6.56 8.11
CA TYR A 118 5.23 7.47 7.85
C TYR A 118 6.49 6.74 7.36
N LEU A 119 6.77 5.53 7.87
CA LEU A 119 7.91 4.74 7.41
C LEU A 119 7.72 4.22 5.97
N CYS A 120 6.48 4.05 5.54
CA CYS A 120 6.19 3.77 4.14
C CYS A 120 6.38 5.01 3.26
N PHE A 121 5.94 6.17 3.73
CA PHE A 121 5.85 7.39 2.93
C PHE A 121 7.13 8.24 2.91
N LEU A 122 7.72 8.53 4.07
CA LEU A 122 8.84 9.48 4.17
C LEU A 122 10.05 9.12 3.30
N PRO A 123 10.46 7.84 3.22
CA PRO A 123 11.59 7.49 2.36
C PRO A 123 11.37 7.78 0.88
N VAL A 124 10.12 7.78 0.42
CA VAL A 124 9.80 7.96 -1.00
C VAL A 124 9.20 9.33 -1.34
N LYS A 125 8.89 10.15 -0.33
CA LYS A 125 8.14 11.39 -0.52
C LYS A 125 8.71 12.37 -1.56
N ASP A 126 10.04 12.46 -1.65
CA ASP A 126 10.70 13.41 -2.55
C ASP A 126 10.76 12.91 -4.00
N TYR A 127 10.42 11.65 -4.24
CA TYR A 127 10.47 11.04 -5.57
C TYR A 127 9.11 10.92 -6.23
N ILE A 128 8.02 11.05 -5.47
CA ILE A 128 6.67 10.76 -5.95
C ILE A 128 5.82 12.03 -6.10
N ASP A 129 4.84 11.96 -6.98
CA ASP A 129 3.82 13.00 -7.11
C ASP A 129 2.44 12.51 -6.65
N THR A 130 2.25 11.20 -6.50
CA THR A 130 0.96 10.60 -6.19
C THR A 130 1.07 9.43 -5.22
N VAL A 131 0.11 9.31 -4.31
CA VAL A 131 -0.09 8.13 -3.47
C VAL A 131 -1.46 7.52 -3.82
N PHE A 132 -1.48 6.23 -4.13
CA PHE A 132 -2.73 5.48 -4.28
C PHE A 132 -3.04 4.78 -2.96
N SER A 133 -4.13 5.16 -2.32
CA SER A 133 -4.54 4.63 -1.01
C SER A 133 -6.04 4.77 -0.83
N CYS A 134 -6.61 3.93 0.01
CA CYS A 134 -8.00 4.06 0.48
C CYS A 134 -8.07 4.45 1.97
N ASP A 135 -6.92 4.76 2.58
CA ASP A 135 -6.83 5.11 4.01
C ASP A 135 -6.84 6.63 4.20
N GLU A 136 -7.71 7.09 5.10
CA GLU A 136 -7.81 8.52 5.46
C GLU A 136 -6.50 9.09 6.02
N HIS A 137 -5.66 8.27 6.65
CA HIS A 137 -4.36 8.70 7.14
C HIS A 137 -3.49 9.25 6.02
N PHE A 138 -3.50 8.59 4.85
CA PHE A 138 -2.72 9.07 3.72
C PHE A 138 -3.30 10.34 3.09
N ILE A 139 -4.61 10.57 3.20
CA ILE A 139 -5.20 11.85 2.77
C ILE A 139 -4.60 12.99 3.61
N LYS A 140 -4.52 12.81 4.93
CA LYS A 140 -3.92 13.80 5.83
C LYS A 140 -2.43 13.99 5.57
N ILE A 141 -1.69 12.91 5.38
CA ILE A 141 -0.26 12.95 5.05
C ILE A 141 -0.04 13.68 3.73
N GLY A 142 -0.84 13.38 2.72
CA GLY A 142 -0.77 14.05 1.43
C GLY A 142 -1.00 15.55 1.51
N GLU A 143 -1.99 15.98 2.27
CA GLU A 143 -2.26 17.40 2.51
C GLU A 143 -1.07 18.09 3.18
N GLU A 144 -0.47 17.44 4.18
CA GLU A 144 0.65 17.98 4.92
C GLU A 144 1.91 18.14 4.05
N TYR A 145 2.19 17.18 3.19
CA TYR A 145 3.41 17.16 2.37
C TYR A 145 3.20 17.62 0.92
N GLY A 146 1.98 18.01 0.56
CA GLY A 146 1.70 18.51 -0.78
C GLY A 146 1.73 17.43 -1.86
N VAL A 147 1.34 16.20 -1.53
CA VAL A 147 1.30 15.07 -2.45
C VAL A 147 -0.16 14.70 -2.74
N GLU A 148 -0.50 14.47 -4.02
CA GLU A 148 -1.83 14.04 -4.42
C GLU A 148 -2.11 12.63 -3.91
N VAL A 149 -3.29 12.42 -3.32
CA VAL A 149 -3.73 11.09 -2.90
C VAL A 149 -4.97 10.71 -3.69
N ILE A 150 -4.91 9.55 -4.36
CA ILE A 150 -6.01 9.01 -5.15
C ILE A 150 -6.57 7.79 -4.45
N ASN A 151 -7.86 7.84 -4.11
CA ASN A 151 -8.57 6.68 -3.58
C ASN A 151 -9.15 5.87 -4.73
N LEU A 152 -8.54 4.72 -5.00
CA LEU A 152 -8.94 3.83 -6.10
C LEU A 152 -10.31 3.22 -5.91
N LEU A 153 -10.75 3.10 -4.66
CA LEU A 153 -11.92 2.32 -4.31
C LEU A 153 -13.21 3.13 -4.32
N ASP A 154 -13.08 4.46 -4.42
CA ASP A 154 -14.20 5.39 -4.50
C ASP A 154 -14.61 5.73 -5.95
N ILE A 155 -13.92 5.15 -6.91
CA ILE A 155 -14.18 5.42 -8.33
C ILE A 155 -15.22 4.46 -8.88
#